data_0fe198d379f2b2581bd6e0f187ebba7e
#
_entry.id   0fe198d379f2b2581bd6e0f187ebba7e
#
_cell.length_a   1.000
_cell.length_b   1.000
_cell.length_c   1.000
_cell.angle_alpha   90.00
_cell.angle_beta   90.00
_cell.angle_gamma   90.00
#
_symmetry.space_group_name_H-M   'P 1'
#
loop_
_entity.id
_entity.type
_entity.pdbx_description
1 polymer ?
#
loop_
_entity_poly.entity_id
_entity_poly.type
_entity_poly.pdbx_seq_one_letter_code
_entity_poly.pdbx_strand_id
1 'polypeptide(L)'
;MQEIERVVDFLQREELTLTTAESCTCGLMASLMGDIPGCGQVLDSGFVVYSPKAKNRLLKVDFETIERFGLTSEEVAREMAIGALNASVAIIAVSNTGVADDDQEDEGGTQCYAYALMRGERQVVVSETVQFDGDRVAIRKQAARHGLTQLP
;
A
#
# COMPACT_ATOMS: atom_id res chain seq x y z
N MET A 1 13.62 -4.02 -11.37
CA MET A 1 14.02 -5.23 -10.62
C MET A 1 15.01 -4.91 -9.50
N GLN A 2 16.11 -4.23 -9.79
CA GLN A 2 17.09 -3.84 -8.77
C GLN A 2 16.49 -3.03 -7.63
N GLU A 3 15.55 -2.16 -7.92
CA GLU A 3 14.90 -1.34 -6.90
C GLU A 3 14.15 -2.18 -5.89
N ILE A 4 13.46 -3.22 -6.37
CA ILE A 4 12.68 -4.11 -5.49
C ILE A 4 13.63 -5.02 -4.70
N GLU A 5 14.75 -5.43 -5.30
CA GLU A 5 15.77 -6.18 -4.57
C GLU A 5 16.30 -5.37 -3.39
N ARG A 6 16.48 -4.06 -3.56
CA ARG A 6 16.92 -3.16 -2.49
C ARG A 6 15.90 -3.09 -1.36
N VAL A 7 14.61 -3.14 -1.71
CA VAL A 7 13.53 -3.15 -0.70
C VAL A 7 13.64 -4.41 0.15
N VAL A 8 13.78 -5.57 -0.50
CA VAL A 8 13.93 -6.85 0.21
C VAL A 8 15.18 -6.82 1.10
N ASP A 9 16.31 -6.37 0.56
CA ASP A 9 17.56 -6.26 1.33
C ASP A 9 17.41 -5.36 2.55
N PHE A 10 16.74 -4.22 2.37
CA PHE A 10 16.49 -3.27 3.46
C PHE A 10 15.67 -3.94 4.57
N LEU A 11 14.58 -4.61 4.19
CA LEU A 11 13.71 -5.26 5.16
C LEU A 11 14.44 -6.37 5.92
N GLN A 12 15.31 -7.11 5.22
CA GLN A 12 16.13 -8.16 5.86
C GLN A 12 17.11 -7.57 6.86
N ARG A 13 17.81 -6.51 6.46
CA ARG A 13 18.81 -5.86 7.32
C ARG A 13 18.20 -5.27 8.57
N GLU A 14 17.01 -4.66 8.42
CA GLU A 14 16.32 -4.00 9.54
C GLU A 14 15.43 -4.96 10.31
N GLU A 15 15.41 -6.23 9.92
CA GLU A 15 14.60 -7.28 10.57
C GLU A 15 13.11 -6.89 10.61
N LEU A 16 12.61 -6.39 9.48
CA LEU A 16 11.22 -5.96 9.34
C LEU A 16 10.45 -6.97 8.49
N THR A 17 9.20 -7.22 8.88
CA THR A 17 8.27 -7.98 8.06
C THR A 17 7.19 -7.05 7.54
N LEU A 18 6.80 -7.24 6.28
CA LEU A 18 5.94 -6.35 5.54
C LEU A 18 4.57 -6.97 5.28
N THR A 19 3.53 -6.16 5.39
CA THR A 19 2.22 -6.47 4.81
C THR A 19 1.84 -5.36 3.84
N THR A 20 1.13 -5.70 2.77
CA THR A 20 0.62 -4.72 1.81
C THR A 20 -0.91 -4.64 1.93
N ALA A 21 -1.44 -3.43 1.73
CA ALA A 21 -2.88 -3.20 1.69
C ALA A 21 -3.17 -2.47 0.39
N GLU A 22 -3.72 -3.19 -0.57
CA GLU A 22 -3.78 -2.73 -1.95
C GLU A 22 -5.19 -2.56 -2.47
N SER A 23 -5.44 -1.42 -3.11
CA SER A 23 -6.68 -1.19 -3.83
C SER A 23 -6.36 -1.07 -5.33
N CYS A 24 -5.95 0.10 -5.80
CA CYS A 24 -5.63 0.31 -7.20
C CYS A 24 -4.53 -0.62 -7.73
N THR A 25 -3.51 -0.89 -6.94
CA THR A 25 -2.41 -1.76 -7.32
C THR A 25 -2.81 -3.23 -7.41
N CYS A 26 -3.89 -3.61 -6.76
CA CYS A 26 -4.56 -4.91 -6.90
C CYS A 26 -3.63 -6.13 -6.81
N GLY A 27 -2.75 -6.13 -5.80
CA GLY A 27 -1.82 -7.24 -5.57
C GLY A 27 -0.46 -7.07 -6.22
N LEU A 28 -0.26 -6.02 -7.03
CA LEU A 28 1.03 -5.82 -7.70
C LEU A 28 2.19 -5.58 -6.74
N MET A 29 1.95 -4.88 -5.62
CA MET A 29 3.03 -4.66 -4.64
C MET A 29 3.49 -6.00 -4.06
N ALA A 30 2.56 -6.81 -3.60
CA ALA A 30 2.89 -8.13 -3.08
C ALA A 30 3.55 -9.00 -4.16
N SER A 31 3.03 -8.94 -5.39
CA SER A 31 3.57 -9.71 -6.51
C SER A 31 5.01 -9.33 -6.84
N LEU A 32 5.32 -8.04 -6.86
CA LEU A 32 6.69 -7.56 -7.10
C LEU A 32 7.66 -8.09 -6.04
N MET A 33 7.24 -8.10 -4.79
CA MET A 33 8.04 -8.68 -3.71
C MET A 33 8.25 -10.16 -3.92
N GLY A 34 7.20 -10.87 -4.37
CA GLY A 34 7.25 -12.31 -4.60
C GLY A 34 8.23 -12.75 -5.67
N ASP A 35 8.60 -11.85 -6.59
CA ASP A 35 9.56 -12.15 -7.64
C ASP A 35 11.02 -12.22 -7.12
N ILE A 36 11.28 -11.74 -5.91
CA ILE A 36 12.64 -11.63 -5.39
C ILE A 36 12.97 -12.82 -4.50
N PRO A 37 14.07 -13.54 -4.77
CA PRO A 37 14.52 -14.61 -3.88
C PRO A 37 14.75 -14.08 -2.46
N GLY A 38 14.28 -14.82 -1.47
CA GLY A 38 14.40 -14.43 -0.06
C GLY A 38 13.23 -13.61 0.45
N CYS A 39 12.27 -13.27 -0.40
CA CYS A 39 11.11 -12.46 0.00
C CYS A 39 10.28 -13.14 1.12
N GLY A 40 10.31 -14.47 1.18
CA GLY A 40 9.56 -15.20 2.21
C GLY A 40 9.98 -14.87 3.64
N GLN A 41 11.16 -14.30 3.83
CA GLN A 41 11.63 -13.89 5.15
C GLN A 41 11.08 -12.53 5.55
N VAL A 42 10.63 -11.72 4.59
CA VAL A 42 10.22 -10.35 4.85
C VAL A 42 8.77 -10.03 4.47
N LEU A 43 8.15 -10.82 3.61
CA LEU A 43 6.75 -10.61 3.23
C LEU A 43 5.85 -11.51 4.07
N ASP A 44 5.01 -10.91 4.90
CA ASP A 44 4.06 -11.65 5.72
C ASP A 44 2.75 -11.93 4.98
N SER A 45 2.17 -10.87 4.40
CA SER A 45 0.83 -10.97 3.82
C SER A 45 0.55 -9.81 2.87
N GLY A 46 -0.51 -9.97 2.09
CA GLY A 46 -1.03 -8.90 1.26
C GLY A 46 -2.54 -8.94 1.27
N PHE A 47 -3.17 -7.78 1.44
CA PHE A 47 -4.61 -7.63 1.42
C PHE A 47 -5.00 -6.89 0.16
N VAL A 48 -5.79 -7.52 -0.69
CA VAL A 48 -6.37 -6.85 -1.86
C VAL A 48 -7.80 -6.51 -1.49
N VAL A 49 -8.05 -5.22 -1.26
CA VAL A 49 -9.34 -4.73 -0.77
C VAL A 49 -9.86 -3.65 -1.71
N TYR A 50 -10.37 -4.08 -2.85
CA TYR A 50 -10.74 -3.17 -3.92
C TYR A 50 -12.00 -2.36 -3.61
N SER A 51 -13.01 -2.98 -3.06
CA SER A 51 -14.30 -2.32 -2.78
C SER A 51 -14.31 -1.63 -1.41
N PRO A 52 -15.18 -0.64 -1.22
CA PRO A 52 -15.37 -0.03 0.11
C PRO A 52 -15.77 -1.05 1.17
N LYS A 53 -16.63 -2.00 0.80
CA LYS A 53 -17.08 -3.05 1.73
C LYS A 53 -15.92 -3.95 2.16
N ALA A 54 -15.03 -4.31 1.23
CA ALA A 54 -13.85 -5.12 1.56
C ALA A 54 -12.88 -4.35 2.45
N LYS A 55 -12.67 -3.06 2.16
CA LYS A 55 -11.83 -2.19 2.99
C LYS A 55 -12.35 -2.15 4.43
N ASN A 56 -13.65 -2.02 4.60
CA ASN A 56 -14.26 -2.01 5.92
C ASN A 56 -14.19 -3.38 6.60
N ARG A 57 -14.61 -4.43 5.89
CA ARG A 57 -14.70 -5.77 6.47
C ARG A 57 -13.36 -6.32 6.90
N LEU A 58 -12.35 -6.20 6.04
CA LEU A 58 -11.05 -6.82 6.26
C LEU A 58 -10.06 -5.92 7.01
N LEU A 59 -10.08 -4.63 6.72
CA LEU A 59 -9.09 -3.70 7.30
C LEU A 59 -9.69 -2.66 8.23
N LYS A 60 -11.00 -2.72 8.45
CA LYS A 60 -11.70 -1.83 9.37
C LYS A 60 -11.67 -0.35 8.95
N VAL A 61 -11.55 -0.09 7.66
CA VAL A 61 -11.69 1.28 7.15
C VAL A 61 -13.11 1.75 7.41
N ASP A 62 -13.24 2.91 8.04
CA ASP A 62 -14.53 3.46 8.41
C ASP A 62 -15.27 4.00 7.18
N PHE A 63 -16.52 3.62 6.99
CA PHE A 63 -17.34 4.15 5.90
C PHE A 63 -17.48 5.67 5.98
N GLU A 64 -17.49 6.23 7.18
CA GLU A 64 -17.55 7.68 7.38
C GLU A 64 -16.31 8.36 6.81
N THR A 65 -15.13 7.76 6.98
CA THR A 65 -13.89 8.28 6.41
C THR A 65 -13.96 8.28 4.89
N ILE A 66 -14.47 7.20 4.29
CA ILE A 66 -14.64 7.11 2.84
C ILE A 66 -15.61 8.18 2.33
N GLU A 67 -16.73 8.35 3.02
CA GLU A 67 -17.74 9.33 2.64
C GLU A 67 -17.21 10.75 2.74
N ARG A 68 -16.48 11.05 3.81
CA ARG A 68 -15.99 12.39 4.09
C ARG A 68 -14.81 12.81 3.21
N PHE A 69 -13.85 11.92 3.00
CA PHE A 69 -12.59 12.24 2.31
C PHE A 69 -12.47 11.60 0.93
N GLY A 70 -13.33 10.65 0.60
CA GLY A 70 -13.27 9.91 -0.66
C GLY A 70 -12.36 8.69 -0.57
N LEU A 71 -12.55 7.77 -1.52
CA LEU A 71 -11.74 6.55 -1.59
C LEU A 71 -10.26 6.84 -1.86
N THR A 72 -9.97 7.83 -2.70
CA THR A 72 -8.61 8.23 -3.02
C THR A 72 -8.23 9.38 -2.10
N SER A 73 -7.80 9.03 -0.91
CA SER A 73 -7.40 10.00 0.11
C SER A 73 -6.31 9.39 1.01
N GLU A 74 -5.53 10.27 1.61
CA GLU A 74 -4.52 9.83 2.57
C GLU A 74 -5.16 9.27 3.83
N GLU A 75 -6.32 9.80 4.20
CA GLU A 75 -7.09 9.31 5.35
C GLU A 75 -7.46 7.84 5.19
N VAL A 76 -7.99 7.48 4.01
CA VAL A 76 -8.33 6.07 3.73
C VAL A 76 -7.06 5.22 3.66
N ALA A 77 -6.00 5.72 3.02
CA ALA A 77 -4.73 5.00 2.95
C ALA A 77 -4.17 4.71 4.35
N ARG A 78 -4.24 5.69 5.26
CA ARG A 78 -3.78 5.52 6.64
C ARG A 78 -4.57 4.43 7.38
N GLU A 79 -5.89 4.44 7.24
CA GLU A 79 -6.74 3.42 7.87
C GLU A 79 -6.47 2.04 7.29
N MET A 80 -6.22 1.96 5.97
CA MET A 80 -5.85 0.69 5.33
C MET A 80 -4.54 0.13 5.91
N ALA A 81 -3.52 0.96 6.03
CA ALA A 81 -2.22 0.52 6.53
C ALA A 81 -2.31 0.07 7.99
N ILE A 82 -2.99 0.83 8.83
CA ILE A 82 -3.19 0.49 10.24
C ILE A 82 -3.98 -0.81 10.35
N GLY A 83 -5.04 -0.95 9.54
CA GLY A 83 -5.86 -2.15 9.53
C GLY A 83 -5.06 -3.39 9.14
N ALA A 84 -4.18 -3.26 8.15
CA ALA A 84 -3.33 -4.37 7.71
C ALA A 84 -2.33 -4.77 8.80
N LEU A 85 -1.74 -3.80 9.50
CA LEU A 85 -0.87 -4.11 10.65
C LEU A 85 -1.63 -4.89 11.71
N ASN A 86 -2.83 -4.43 12.05
CA ASN A 86 -3.64 -5.06 13.09
C ASN A 86 -4.15 -6.45 12.69
N ALA A 87 -4.30 -6.70 11.39
CA ALA A 87 -4.79 -7.98 10.87
C ALA A 87 -3.68 -8.99 10.57
N SER A 88 -2.42 -8.63 10.79
CA SER A 88 -1.27 -9.46 10.45
C SER A 88 -0.27 -9.46 11.61
N VAL A 89 0.83 -10.20 11.44
CA VAL A 89 1.95 -10.17 12.38
C VAL A 89 3.09 -9.31 11.85
N ALA A 90 2.87 -8.59 10.75
CA ALA A 90 3.89 -7.75 10.16
C ALA A 90 4.23 -6.57 11.06
N ILE A 91 5.43 -6.04 10.89
CA ILE A 91 5.93 -4.90 11.65
C ILE A 91 5.72 -3.60 10.88
N ILE A 92 5.71 -3.68 9.55
CA ILE A 92 5.49 -2.51 8.69
C ILE A 92 4.42 -2.83 7.65
N ALA A 93 3.59 -1.83 7.35
CA ALA A 93 2.57 -1.94 6.31
C ALA A 93 2.71 -0.81 5.31
N VAL A 94 2.48 -1.12 4.04
CA VAL A 94 2.34 -0.11 3.00
C VAL A 94 0.95 -0.26 2.38
N SER A 95 0.25 0.85 2.21
CA SER A 95 -1.07 0.85 1.58
C SER A 95 -1.08 1.69 0.32
N ASN A 96 -2.02 1.37 -0.56
CA ASN A 96 -2.28 2.14 -1.78
C ASN A 96 -3.77 2.21 -2.05
N THR A 97 -4.25 3.41 -2.35
CA THR A 97 -5.57 3.62 -2.93
C THR A 97 -5.44 4.72 -3.97
N GLY A 98 -6.11 4.58 -5.09
CA GLY A 98 -5.93 5.54 -6.15
C GLY A 98 -6.88 5.37 -7.34
N VAL A 99 -6.71 6.24 -8.32
CA VAL A 99 -7.46 6.26 -9.56
C VAL A 99 -6.50 6.00 -10.71
N ALA A 100 -6.76 4.96 -11.50
CA ALA A 100 -5.92 4.59 -12.63
C ALA A 100 -6.46 5.11 -13.97
N ASP A 101 -7.74 5.45 -14.04
CA ASP A 101 -8.36 5.86 -15.30
C ASP A 101 -8.25 7.36 -15.53
N ASP A 102 -8.00 7.75 -16.78
CA ASP A 102 -7.93 9.16 -17.22
C ASP A 102 -9.29 9.84 -17.30
N ASP A 103 -10.37 9.07 -17.16
CA ASP A 103 -11.73 9.54 -17.38
C ASP A 103 -12.22 10.54 -16.33
N GLN A 104 -11.50 10.64 -15.24
CA GLN A 104 -11.82 11.53 -14.13
C GLN A 104 -10.84 12.69 -14.13
N GLU A 105 -11.11 13.64 -14.99
CA GLU A 105 -10.27 14.80 -15.32
C GLU A 105 -9.16 15.18 -14.34
N ASP A 106 -9.49 15.44 -13.09
CA ASP A 106 -8.52 15.95 -12.12
C ASP A 106 -7.91 14.88 -11.21
N GLU A 107 -8.45 13.66 -11.28
CA GLU A 107 -8.04 12.58 -10.37
C GLU A 107 -7.31 11.45 -11.07
N GLY A 108 -7.29 11.44 -12.40
CA GLY A 108 -6.63 10.39 -13.17
C GLY A 108 -5.16 10.26 -12.77
N GLY A 109 -4.75 9.07 -12.35
CA GLY A 109 -3.38 8.81 -11.94
C GLY A 109 -3.02 9.21 -10.52
N THR A 110 -3.96 9.81 -9.76
CA THR A 110 -3.71 10.17 -8.37
C THR A 110 -3.66 8.93 -7.50
N GLN A 111 -2.60 8.80 -6.72
CA GLN A 111 -2.37 7.65 -5.83
C GLN A 111 -2.02 8.14 -4.43
N CYS A 112 -2.67 7.55 -3.45
CA CYS A 112 -2.41 7.85 -2.04
C CYS A 112 -1.78 6.64 -1.38
N TYR A 113 -0.80 6.88 -0.53
CA TYR A 113 -0.04 5.86 0.17
C TYR A 113 0.01 6.16 1.65
N ALA A 114 0.09 5.11 2.44
CA ALA A 114 0.43 5.26 3.85
C ALA A 114 1.41 4.16 4.23
N TYR A 115 2.26 4.49 5.18
CA TYR A 115 3.25 3.58 5.72
C TYR A 115 3.03 3.56 7.23
N ALA A 116 2.77 2.40 7.78
CA ALA A 116 2.52 2.24 9.21
C ALA A 116 3.58 1.30 9.79
N LEU A 117 4.17 1.70 10.90
CA LEU A 117 5.26 0.96 11.53
C LEU A 117 4.94 0.75 13.00
N MET A 118 5.15 -0.47 13.47
CA MET A 118 5.07 -0.78 14.90
C MET A 118 6.41 -0.46 15.56
N ARG A 119 6.38 0.39 16.59
CA ARG A 119 7.55 0.68 17.42
C ARG A 119 7.18 0.36 18.87
N GLY A 120 7.46 -0.89 19.28
CA GLY A 120 6.97 -1.40 20.53
C GLY A 120 5.44 -1.47 20.50
N GLU A 121 4.76 -0.76 21.40
CA GLU A 121 3.30 -0.72 21.43
C GLU A 121 2.72 0.46 20.65
N ARG A 122 3.58 1.30 20.04
CA ARG A 122 3.14 2.49 19.29
C ARG A 122 3.10 2.21 17.81
N GLN A 123 2.11 2.79 17.15
CA GLN A 123 2.02 2.80 15.68
C GLN A 123 2.41 4.18 15.19
N VAL A 124 3.35 4.23 14.26
CA VAL A 124 3.75 5.46 13.59
C VAL A 124 3.24 5.38 12.16
N VAL A 125 2.52 6.40 11.71
CA VAL A 125 1.93 6.41 10.37
C VAL A 125 2.32 7.68 9.64
N VAL A 126 2.79 7.52 8.39
CA VAL A 126 3.02 8.66 7.49
C VAL A 126 2.28 8.36 6.19
N SER A 127 1.94 9.41 5.45
CA SER A 127 1.19 9.26 4.21
C SER A 127 1.61 10.28 3.18
N GLU A 128 1.30 10.00 1.92
CA GLU A 128 1.60 10.91 0.81
C GLU A 128 0.61 10.72 -0.33
N THR A 129 0.53 11.74 -1.20
CA THR A 129 -0.24 11.70 -2.44
C THR A 129 0.71 11.95 -3.59
N VAL A 130 0.63 11.11 -4.62
CA VAL A 130 1.50 11.21 -5.81
C VAL A 130 0.61 11.08 -7.04
N GLN A 131 1.00 11.75 -8.13
CA GLN A 131 0.28 11.64 -9.38
C GLN A 131 1.18 11.02 -10.45
N PHE A 132 0.64 10.05 -11.19
CA PHE A 132 1.34 9.40 -12.29
C PHE A 132 0.61 9.62 -13.60
N ASP A 133 1.36 9.60 -14.68
CA ASP A 133 0.82 9.74 -16.04
C ASP A 133 0.90 8.43 -16.78
N GLY A 134 0.00 8.23 -17.74
CA GLY A 134 -0.02 7.06 -18.59
C GLY A 134 -1.39 6.41 -18.64
N ASP A 135 -1.47 5.27 -19.31
CA ASP A 135 -2.69 4.49 -19.34
C ASP A 135 -2.88 3.72 -18.02
N ARG A 136 -3.99 3.03 -17.89
CA ARG A 136 -4.34 2.30 -16.68
C ARG A 136 -3.25 1.33 -16.23
N VAL A 137 -2.71 0.56 -17.17
CA VAL A 137 -1.67 -0.44 -16.83
C VAL A 137 -0.39 0.24 -16.37
N ALA A 138 0.02 1.31 -17.10
CA ALA A 138 1.24 2.05 -16.76
C ALA A 138 1.13 2.71 -15.38
N ILE A 139 -0.01 3.31 -15.08
CA ILE A 139 -0.25 3.94 -13.80
C ILE A 139 -0.17 2.91 -12.66
N ARG A 140 -0.82 1.77 -12.84
CA ARG A 140 -0.83 0.72 -11.80
C ARG A 140 0.56 0.16 -11.54
N LYS A 141 1.37 -0.02 -12.59
CA LYS A 141 2.75 -0.50 -12.43
C LYS A 141 3.64 0.51 -11.73
N GLN A 142 3.53 1.78 -12.11
CA GLN A 142 4.26 2.86 -11.46
C GLN A 142 3.85 2.98 -10.00
N ALA A 143 2.55 2.88 -9.74
CA ALA A 143 2.01 3.00 -8.40
C ALA A 143 2.53 1.90 -7.47
N ALA A 144 2.57 0.66 -7.95
CA ALA A 144 3.06 -0.45 -7.15
C ALA A 144 4.56 -0.30 -6.83
N ARG A 145 5.34 0.06 -7.83
CA ARG A 145 6.77 0.24 -7.67
C ARG A 145 7.08 1.38 -6.71
N HIS A 146 6.39 2.51 -6.88
CA HIS A 146 6.58 3.67 -6.00
C HIS A 146 6.28 3.32 -4.53
N GLY A 147 5.17 2.62 -4.29
CA GLY A 147 4.79 2.26 -2.94
C GLY A 147 5.88 1.49 -2.20
N LEU A 148 6.52 0.56 -2.88
CA LEU A 148 7.58 -0.25 -2.27
C LEU A 148 8.90 0.50 -2.16
N THR A 149 9.28 1.27 -3.18
CA THR A 149 10.61 1.88 -3.23
C THR A 149 10.79 3.02 -2.24
N GLN A 150 9.71 3.51 -1.65
CA GLN A 150 9.80 4.52 -0.58
C GLN A 150 10.19 3.92 0.77
N LEU A 151 10.13 2.60 0.92
CA LEU A 151 10.40 1.95 2.19
C LEU A 151 11.83 2.11 2.72
N PRO A 152 12.88 1.95 1.90
CA PRO A 152 14.25 2.17 2.39
C PRO A 152 14.58 3.60 2.85
#